data_2edae06b3f3f16415df941d167db3302
#
_entry.id   2edae06b3f3f16415df941d167db3302
#
_cell.length_a   1.000
_cell.length_b   1.000
_cell.length_c   1.000
_cell.angle_alpha   90.00
_cell.angle_beta   90.00
_cell.angle_gamma   90.00
#
_symmetry.space_group_name_H-M   'P 1'
#
loop_
_entity.id
_entity.type
_entity.pdbx_description
1 polymer ?
#
loop_
_entity_poly.entity_id
_entity_poly.type
_entity_poly.pdbx_seq_one_letter_code
_entity_poly.pdbx_strand_id
1 'polypeptide(L)'
;MSLPNPQLVPLPSAAQERTLRFPSPRSGPAASPSSGDDLTQELEITNILLLDDDVELAETLKLLLESRNFIVTTARNGVEGLREAMGMDFDVIICDMMMPRMPGDMFYLAVQKVKPHLCPRFLFVTGNGDDPRTNDFLQRSDGLVIFKPVPSDELLQMISLVLQRNARSQA
;
A
#
# COMPACT_ATOMS: atom_id res chain seq x y z
N MET A 1 -58.76 -22.76 3.21
CA MET A 1 -58.00 -21.59 2.80
C MET A 1 -56.62 -22.06 2.42
N SER A 2 -56.39 -22.22 1.13
CA SER A 2 -55.11 -22.73 0.56
C SER A 2 -54.19 -21.58 0.31
N LEU A 3 -52.93 -21.73 0.78
CA LEU A 3 -51.82 -20.79 0.51
C LEU A 3 -51.32 -21.00 -0.93
N PRO A 4 -50.97 -19.95 -1.66
CA PRO A 4 -50.44 -20.09 -3.01
C PRO A 4 -48.94 -20.48 -2.96
N ASN A 5 -48.60 -21.36 -3.87
CA ASN A 5 -47.28 -21.89 -4.17
C ASN A 5 -46.33 -20.80 -4.71
N PRO A 6 -45.09 -20.63 -4.20
CA PRO A 6 -44.12 -19.71 -4.77
C PRO A 6 -43.60 -20.29 -6.10
N GLN A 7 -43.77 -19.54 -7.17
CA GLN A 7 -43.25 -19.85 -8.49
C GLN A 7 -41.72 -19.75 -8.53
N LEU A 8 -41.10 -20.81 -9.00
CA LEU A 8 -39.66 -20.87 -9.34
C LEU A 8 -39.40 -19.93 -10.54
N VAL A 9 -38.56 -18.95 -10.31
CA VAL A 9 -37.98 -18.12 -11.37
C VAL A 9 -36.82 -18.88 -11.99
N PRO A 10 -36.76 -19.14 -13.29
CA PRO A 10 -35.63 -19.81 -13.92
C PRO A 10 -34.38 -18.89 -13.96
N LEU A 11 -33.24 -19.46 -13.60
CA LEU A 11 -31.94 -18.84 -13.75
C LEU A 11 -31.63 -18.63 -15.26
N PRO A 12 -30.98 -17.51 -15.65
CA PRO A 12 -30.54 -17.36 -17.03
C PRO A 12 -29.34 -18.28 -17.29
N SER A 13 -29.46 -18.99 -18.40
CA SER A 13 -28.47 -19.92 -18.94
C SER A 13 -27.14 -19.24 -19.25
N ALA A 14 -26.09 -19.96 -18.87
CA ALA A 14 -24.71 -19.66 -19.22
C ALA A 14 -24.47 -19.63 -20.74
N ALA A 15 -23.40 -19.01 -21.09
CA ALA A 15 -22.68 -19.05 -22.36
C ALA A 15 -22.80 -17.79 -23.24
N GLN A 16 -21.90 -16.86 -22.98
CA GLN A 16 -21.25 -16.15 -24.08
C GLN A 16 -19.75 -16.06 -23.74
N GLU A 17 -19.02 -17.08 -24.21
CA GLU A 17 -17.58 -17.06 -24.34
C GLU A 17 -17.20 -15.94 -25.32
N ARG A 18 -16.68 -14.83 -24.81
CA ARG A 18 -15.98 -13.84 -25.62
C ARG A 18 -14.55 -14.32 -25.83
N THR A 19 -14.35 -15.01 -26.93
CA THR A 19 -13.04 -15.34 -27.47
C THR A 19 -12.28 -14.04 -27.76
N LEU A 20 -11.30 -13.73 -26.92
CA LEU A 20 -10.32 -12.67 -27.18
C LEU A 20 -9.42 -13.14 -28.31
N ARG A 21 -9.65 -12.62 -29.52
CA ARG A 21 -8.72 -12.79 -30.65
C ARG A 21 -7.51 -11.91 -30.42
N PHE A 22 -6.36 -12.57 -30.17
CA PHE A 22 -5.05 -11.93 -30.28
C PHE A 22 -4.71 -11.76 -31.77
N PRO A 23 -4.27 -10.56 -32.20
CA PRO A 23 -3.77 -10.40 -33.56
C PRO A 23 -2.43 -11.12 -33.71
N SER A 24 -2.31 -11.93 -34.79
CA SER A 24 -1.08 -12.60 -35.16
C SER A 24 0.03 -11.60 -35.47
N PRO A 25 1.31 -11.90 -35.17
CA PRO A 25 2.43 -11.03 -35.49
C PRO A 25 2.65 -11.00 -37.01
N ARG A 26 2.61 -9.79 -37.58
CA ARG A 26 3.00 -9.56 -38.96
C ARG A 26 4.52 -9.72 -39.07
N SER A 27 4.94 -10.64 -39.91
CA SER A 27 6.32 -10.78 -40.39
C SER A 27 6.72 -9.53 -41.19
N GLY A 28 7.62 -8.73 -40.64
CA GLY A 28 8.35 -7.66 -41.31
C GLY A 28 9.85 -7.93 -41.22
N PRO A 29 10.69 -7.41 -42.15
CA PRO A 29 12.05 -7.89 -42.41
C PRO A 29 13.02 -7.60 -41.26
N ALA A 30 13.96 -8.53 -41.09
CA ALA A 30 15.05 -8.50 -40.14
C ALA A 30 15.83 -7.18 -40.19
N ALA A 31 15.78 -6.44 -39.06
CA ALA A 31 16.74 -5.39 -38.78
C ALA A 31 17.79 -5.97 -37.83
N SER A 32 19.04 -5.75 -38.20
CA SER A 32 20.27 -6.19 -37.53
C SER A 32 20.31 -5.83 -36.06
N PRO A 33 20.98 -6.62 -35.20
CA PRO A 33 21.12 -6.28 -33.80
C PRO A 33 22.12 -5.12 -33.66
N SER A 34 21.62 -3.93 -33.39
CA SER A 34 22.46 -2.85 -32.85
C SER A 34 22.64 -3.10 -31.35
N SER A 35 23.87 -3.34 -31.03
CA SER A 35 24.57 -3.15 -29.74
C SER A 35 23.77 -2.69 -28.53
N GLY A 36 23.77 -3.54 -27.51
CA GLY A 36 24.04 -3.13 -26.14
C GLY A 36 23.24 -1.96 -25.60
N ASP A 37 22.02 -2.23 -25.19
CA ASP A 37 21.45 -1.46 -24.11
C ASP A 37 20.40 -2.33 -23.41
N ASP A 38 20.62 -2.41 -22.10
CA ASP A 38 19.60 -2.57 -21.11
C ASP A 38 19.20 -3.98 -20.67
N LEU A 39 20.08 -4.59 -19.90
CA LEU A 39 19.70 -5.59 -18.89
C LEU A 39 19.99 -5.10 -17.46
N THR A 40 19.95 -3.81 -17.22
CA THR A 40 19.87 -3.21 -15.90
C THR A 40 18.55 -2.46 -15.75
N GLN A 41 17.42 -3.16 -15.79
CA GLN A 41 16.34 -2.75 -14.93
C GLN A 41 16.90 -2.94 -13.52
N GLU A 42 17.43 -1.85 -12.96
CA GLU A 42 17.68 -1.76 -11.53
C GLU A 42 16.34 -2.12 -10.88
N LEU A 43 16.30 -3.28 -10.24
CA LEU A 43 15.17 -3.64 -9.38
C LEU A 43 15.15 -2.56 -8.30
N GLU A 44 14.31 -1.55 -8.48
CA GLU A 44 14.13 -0.51 -7.46
C GLU A 44 13.64 -1.20 -6.19
N ILE A 45 14.56 -1.35 -5.24
CA ILE A 45 14.28 -1.96 -3.94
C ILE A 45 13.44 -0.95 -3.17
N THR A 46 12.20 -1.31 -2.92
CA THR A 46 11.28 -0.48 -2.12
C THR A 46 11.37 -0.86 -0.65
N ASN A 47 11.79 0.07 0.19
CA ASN A 47 11.92 -0.07 1.63
C ASN A 47 10.66 0.44 2.33
N ILE A 48 10.04 -0.41 3.13
CA ILE A 48 8.84 -0.10 3.90
C ILE A 48 9.14 -0.14 5.39
N LEU A 49 8.75 0.90 6.11
CA LEU A 49 8.69 0.90 7.57
C LEU A 49 7.24 0.62 8.00
N LEU A 50 7.03 -0.46 8.74
CA LEU A 50 5.73 -0.87 9.25
C LEU A 50 5.67 -0.70 10.77
N LEU A 51 4.82 0.19 11.24
CA LEU A 51 4.58 0.45 12.66
C LEU A 51 3.21 -0.09 13.06
N ASP A 52 3.19 -1.09 13.94
CA ASP A 52 1.98 -1.64 14.57
C ASP A 52 2.39 -2.28 15.90
N ASP A 53 1.64 -2.09 16.98
CA ASP A 53 1.91 -2.72 18.27
C ASP A 53 1.36 -4.14 18.36
N ASP A 54 0.47 -4.53 17.46
CA ASP A 54 0.04 -5.91 17.26
C ASP A 54 1.12 -6.69 16.47
N VAL A 55 1.94 -7.43 17.21
CA VAL A 55 3.08 -8.17 16.64
C VAL A 55 2.62 -9.23 15.63
N GLU A 56 1.50 -9.91 15.86
CA GLU A 56 1.00 -10.97 14.97
C GLU A 56 0.51 -10.36 13.65
N LEU A 57 -0.19 -9.25 13.72
CA LEU A 57 -0.61 -8.51 12.53
C LEU A 57 0.61 -7.96 11.76
N ALA A 58 1.56 -7.34 12.46
CA ALA A 58 2.78 -6.80 11.85
C ALA A 58 3.59 -7.89 11.11
N GLU A 59 3.77 -9.06 11.72
CA GLU A 59 4.45 -10.20 11.08
C GLU A 59 3.68 -10.73 9.87
N THR A 60 2.36 -10.81 9.95
CA THR A 60 1.51 -11.24 8.83
C THR A 60 1.62 -10.28 7.65
N LEU A 61 1.53 -8.96 7.91
CA LEU A 61 1.68 -7.94 6.89
C LEU A 61 3.09 -7.92 6.31
N LYS A 62 4.11 -8.09 7.14
CA LYS A 62 5.50 -8.19 6.70
C LYS A 62 5.68 -9.35 5.70
N LEU A 63 5.22 -10.56 6.05
CA LEU A 63 5.30 -11.72 5.15
C LEU A 63 4.58 -11.48 3.82
N LEU A 64 3.40 -10.85 3.86
CA LEU A 64 2.66 -10.47 2.67
C LEU A 64 3.47 -9.52 1.78
N LEU A 65 4.03 -8.47 2.36
CA LEU A 65 4.78 -7.45 1.63
C LEU A 65 6.10 -7.99 1.09
N GLU A 66 6.82 -8.79 1.88
CA GLU A 66 8.07 -9.44 1.44
C GLU A 66 7.82 -10.43 0.29
N SER A 67 6.66 -11.09 0.26
CA SER A 67 6.26 -11.94 -0.88
C SER A 67 6.04 -11.15 -2.19
N ARG A 68 5.97 -9.83 -2.11
CA ARG A 68 5.84 -8.89 -3.24
C ARG A 68 7.13 -8.11 -3.52
N ASN A 69 8.26 -8.61 -3.05
CA ASN A 69 9.61 -8.04 -3.21
C ASN A 69 9.83 -6.68 -2.53
N PHE A 70 9.06 -6.34 -1.50
CA PHE A 70 9.35 -5.22 -0.62
C PHE A 70 10.35 -5.63 0.47
N ILE A 71 11.18 -4.70 0.94
CA ILE A 71 11.99 -4.87 2.15
C ILE A 71 11.25 -4.21 3.30
N VAL A 72 10.93 -4.97 4.35
CA VAL A 72 10.10 -4.48 5.45
C VAL A 72 10.85 -4.46 6.77
N THR A 73 10.96 -3.27 7.36
CA THR A 73 11.41 -3.05 8.73
C THR A 73 10.18 -2.83 9.61
N THR A 74 10.09 -3.54 10.74
CA THR A 74 8.98 -3.41 11.68
C THR A 74 9.37 -2.61 12.92
N ALA A 75 8.42 -1.85 13.47
CA ALA A 75 8.55 -1.14 14.74
C ALA A 75 7.24 -1.26 15.54
N ARG A 76 7.31 -1.38 16.87
CA ARG A 76 6.14 -1.61 17.73
C ARG A 76 5.51 -0.33 18.29
N ASN A 77 6.12 0.79 18.06
CA ASN A 77 5.67 2.11 18.52
C ASN A 77 6.45 3.20 17.79
N GLY A 78 5.98 4.45 17.91
CA GLY A 78 6.61 5.57 17.23
C GLY A 78 8.05 5.88 17.70
N VAL A 79 8.45 5.49 18.92
CA VAL A 79 9.85 5.69 19.39
C VAL A 79 10.81 4.79 18.62
N GLU A 80 10.45 3.51 18.46
CA GLU A 80 11.22 2.58 17.64
C GLU A 80 11.22 3.02 16.17
N GLY A 81 10.04 3.38 15.64
CA GLY A 81 9.89 3.89 14.27
C GLY A 81 10.75 5.13 14.00
N LEU A 82 10.82 6.06 14.95
CA LEU A 82 11.66 7.25 14.81
C LEU A 82 13.15 6.90 14.75
N ARG A 83 13.60 5.94 15.54
CA ARG A 83 14.99 5.47 15.49
C ARG A 83 15.33 4.88 14.13
N GLU A 84 14.45 4.04 13.58
CA GLU A 84 14.63 3.45 12.23
C GLU A 84 14.61 4.56 11.16
N ALA A 85 13.64 5.47 11.21
CA ALA A 85 13.53 6.59 10.28
C ALA A 85 14.71 7.57 10.35
N MET A 86 15.40 7.68 11.49
CA MET A 86 16.63 8.46 11.60
C MET A 86 17.83 7.76 10.95
N GLY A 87 17.86 6.43 10.95
CA GLY A 87 18.95 5.62 10.40
C GLY A 87 18.94 5.52 8.87
N MET A 88 17.77 5.51 8.25
CA MET A 88 17.63 5.42 6.79
C MET A 88 16.34 6.10 6.31
N ASP A 89 16.23 6.29 5.01
CA ASP A 89 14.98 6.75 4.37
C ASP A 89 14.16 5.54 3.91
N PHE A 90 12.86 5.63 4.11
CA PHE A 90 11.89 4.65 3.64
C PHE A 90 11.07 5.23 2.48
N ASP A 91 10.66 4.37 1.55
CA ASP A 91 9.82 4.75 0.41
C ASP A 91 8.35 4.83 0.81
N VAL A 92 7.95 4.00 1.78
CA VAL A 92 6.61 3.99 2.36
C VAL A 92 6.74 3.78 3.88
N ILE A 93 5.94 4.51 4.65
CA ILE A 93 5.81 4.36 6.11
C ILE A 93 4.36 4.02 6.41
N ILE A 94 4.09 2.77 6.72
CA ILE A 94 2.77 2.28 7.15
C ILE A 94 2.71 2.43 8.66
N CYS A 95 1.79 3.23 9.16
CA CYS A 95 1.75 3.61 10.56
C CYS A 95 0.36 3.43 11.16
N ASP A 96 0.23 2.54 12.15
CA ASP A 96 -0.97 2.53 12.99
C ASP A 96 -1.06 3.84 13.80
N MET A 97 -2.26 4.39 13.86
CA MET A 97 -2.53 5.59 14.66
C MET A 97 -2.54 5.31 16.16
N MET A 98 -2.92 4.11 16.57
CA MET A 98 -3.16 3.75 17.97
C MET A 98 -2.06 2.80 18.48
N MET A 99 -0.95 3.36 18.90
CA MET A 99 0.17 2.61 19.47
C MET A 99 0.55 3.12 20.86
N PRO A 100 1.09 2.26 21.76
CA PRO A 100 1.61 2.68 23.06
C PRO A 100 2.88 3.55 22.92
N ARG A 101 3.22 4.29 23.98
CA ARG A 101 4.41 5.18 24.12
C ARG A 101 4.40 6.39 23.20
N MET A 102 4.31 6.19 21.89
CA MET A 102 4.26 7.26 20.91
C MET A 102 3.28 6.83 19.80
N PRO A 103 2.04 7.37 19.81
CA PRO A 103 1.04 7.10 18.77
C PRO A 103 1.43 7.72 17.43
N GLY A 104 0.71 7.31 16.36
CA GLY A 104 1.07 7.62 14.98
C GLY A 104 1.13 9.12 14.65
N ASP A 105 0.25 9.93 15.23
CA ASP A 105 0.24 11.39 15.07
C ASP A 105 1.51 12.03 15.67
N MET A 106 1.92 11.60 16.86
CA MET A 106 3.15 12.10 17.49
C MET A 106 4.40 11.63 16.74
N PHE A 107 4.39 10.41 16.23
CA PHE A 107 5.47 9.92 15.39
C PHE A 107 5.61 10.74 14.10
N TYR A 108 4.50 10.98 13.39
CA TYR A 108 4.49 11.83 12.20
C TYR A 108 5.04 13.23 12.49
N LEU A 109 4.57 13.89 13.55
CA LEU A 109 5.04 15.23 13.93
C LEU A 109 6.54 15.25 14.27
N ALA A 110 7.06 14.18 14.87
CA ALA A 110 8.49 14.05 15.12
C ALA A 110 9.28 13.90 13.81
N VAL A 111 8.81 13.04 12.89
CA VAL A 111 9.42 12.88 11.55
C VAL A 111 9.34 14.18 10.76
N GLN A 112 8.23 14.90 10.79
CA GLN A 112 8.06 16.19 10.12
C GLN A 112 9.12 17.23 10.55
N LYS A 113 9.53 17.20 11.82
CA LYS A 113 10.58 18.10 12.33
C LYS A 113 11.99 17.75 11.88
N VAL A 114 12.28 16.45 11.74
CA VAL A 114 13.66 15.98 11.51
C VAL A 114 13.92 15.54 10.07
N LYS A 115 12.91 14.98 9.38
CA LYS A 115 12.97 14.50 8.00
C LYS A 115 11.66 14.82 7.26
N PRO A 116 11.33 16.09 7.02
CA PRO A 116 10.04 16.49 6.44
C PRO A 116 9.76 15.87 5.06
N HIS A 117 10.80 15.51 4.30
CA HIS A 117 10.66 14.84 3.01
C HIS A 117 10.04 13.43 3.10
N LEU A 118 10.00 12.83 4.29
CA LEU A 118 9.30 11.56 4.51
C LEU A 118 7.79 11.72 4.74
N CYS A 119 7.29 12.92 5.05
CA CYS A 119 5.87 13.12 5.35
C CYS A 119 4.91 12.68 4.23
N PRO A 120 5.20 12.93 2.94
CA PRO A 120 4.36 12.43 1.85
C PRO A 120 4.38 10.90 1.68
N ARG A 121 5.27 10.19 2.37
CA ARG A 121 5.44 8.73 2.29
C ARG A 121 4.62 7.96 3.31
N PHE A 122 3.86 8.67 4.16
CA PHE A 122 3.02 8.04 5.18
C PHE A 122 1.74 7.45 4.59
N LEU A 123 1.43 6.25 5.04
CA LEU A 123 0.15 5.58 4.92
C LEU A 123 -0.33 5.27 6.34
N PHE A 124 -1.28 6.06 6.83
CA PHE A 124 -1.87 5.84 8.14
C PHE A 124 -2.90 4.73 8.11
N VAL A 125 -2.85 3.85 9.10
CA VAL A 125 -3.82 2.79 9.33
C VAL A 125 -4.60 3.13 10.60
N THR A 126 -5.92 3.20 10.54
CA THR A 126 -6.73 3.56 11.70
C THR A 126 -7.99 2.72 11.80
N GLY A 127 -8.33 2.27 13.01
CA GLY A 127 -9.61 1.63 13.32
C GLY A 127 -10.68 2.62 13.79
N ASN A 128 -10.32 3.88 14.03
CA ASN A 128 -11.19 4.87 14.65
C ASN A 128 -11.43 6.08 13.72
N GLY A 129 -12.16 5.81 12.64
CA GLY A 129 -12.53 6.85 11.67
C GLY A 129 -13.48 7.92 12.20
N ASP A 130 -14.11 7.69 13.35
CA ASP A 130 -15.10 8.60 13.94
C ASP A 130 -14.50 9.55 15.01
N ASP A 131 -13.22 9.36 15.39
CA ASP A 131 -12.59 10.26 16.36
C ASP A 131 -12.25 11.63 15.70
N PRO A 132 -12.86 12.74 16.20
CA PRO A 132 -12.65 14.06 15.60
C PRO A 132 -11.18 14.52 15.62
N ARG A 133 -10.39 14.14 16.63
CA ARG A 133 -8.98 14.54 16.76
C ARG A 133 -8.13 13.83 15.71
N THR A 134 -8.35 12.54 15.56
CA THR A 134 -7.69 11.74 14.53
C THR A 134 -8.02 12.28 13.14
N ASN A 135 -9.29 12.56 12.86
CA ASN A 135 -9.71 13.12 11.57
C ASN A 135 -9.11 14.51 11.31
N ASP A 136 -9.08 15.41 12.27
CA ASP A 136 -8.48 16.74 12.13
C ASP A 136 -6.96 16.63 11.85
N PHE A 137 -6.26 15.73 12.53
CA PHE A 137 -4.86 15.44 12.26
C PHE A 137 -4.65 14.89 10.83
N LEU A 138 -5.42 13.87 10.44
CA LEU A 138 -5.28 13.22 9.13
C LEU A 138 -5.54 14.18 7.97
N GLN A 139 -6.49 15.11 8.11
CA GLN A 139 -6.78 16.15 7.11
C GLN A 139 -5.63 17.16 6.94
N ARG A 140 -4.81 17.36 7.97
CA ARG A 140 -3.66 18.29 7.94
C ARG A 140 -2.34 17.61 7.59
N SER A 141 -2.31 16.28 7.60
CA SER A 141 -1.12 15.51 7.26
C SER A 141 -0.98 15.35 5.75
N ASP A 142 0.25 15.15 5.29
CA ASP A 142 0.54 14.82 3.89
C ASP A 142 0.37 13.32 3.58
N GLY A 143 0.06 12.50 4.59
CA GLY A 143 -0.10 11.05 4.46
C GLY A 143 -1.42 10.64 3.80
N LEU A 144 -1.45 9.43 3.26
CA LEU A 144 -2.68 8.75 2.87
C LEU A 144 -3.26 7.99 4.07
N VAL A 145 -4.54 7.64 4.00
CA VAL A 145 -5.25 6.97 5.09
C VAL A 145 -5.97 5.74 4.58
N ILE A 146 -5.92 4.66 5.35
CA ILE A 146 -6.69 3.44 5.14
C ILE A 146 -7.34 3.03 6.47
N PHE A 147 -8.58 2.55 6.42
CA PHE A 147 -9.33 2.16 7.61
C PHE A 147 -9.26 0.66 7.87
N LYS A 148 -9.10 0.27 9.14
CA LYS A 148 -9.19 -1.15 9.57
C LYS A 148 -10.66 -1.62 9.50
N PRO A 149 -10.94 -2.85 9.04
CA PRO A 149 -10.01 -3.89 8.63
C PRO A 149 -9.38 -3.61 7.26
N VAL A 150 -8.07 -3.86 7.12
CA VAL A 150 -7.31 -3.55 5.89
C VAL A 150 -7.25 -4.78 4.99
N PRO A 151 -7.99 -4.82 3.87
CA PRO A 151 -7.83 -5.86 2.87
C PRO A 151 -6.45 -5.79 2.21
N SER A 152 -5.85 -6.97 1.94
CA SER A 152 -4.49 -7.04 1.38
C SER A 152 -4.33 -6.35 0.03
N ASP A 153 -5.33 -6.42 -0.82
CA ASP A 153 -5.37 -5.77 -2.13
C ASP A 153 -5.48 -4.24 -2.02
N GLU A 154 -6.29 -3.76 -1.08
CA GLU A 154 -6.40 -2.33 -0.80
C GLU A 154 -5.08 -1.77 -0.25
N LEU A 155 -4.43 -2.48 0.69
CA LEU A 155 -3.11 -2.09 1.20
C LEU A 155 -2.09 -1.94 0.08
N LEU A 156 -2.01 -2.92 -0.84
CA LEU A 156 -1.08 -2.89 -1.97
C LEU A 156 -1.39 -1.75 -2.95
N GLN A 157 -2.67 -1.44 -3.18
CA GLN A 157 -3.07 -0.28 -3.99
C GLN A 157 -2.65 1.03 -3.34
N MET A 158 -2.85 1.17 -2.03
CA MET A 158 -2.47 2.38 -1.29
C MET A 158 -0.94 2.57 -1.27
N ILE A 159 -0.16 1.50 -1.09
CA ILE A 159 1.30 1.54 -1.23
C ILE A 159 1.70 2.06 -2.62
N SER A 160 1.09 1.52 -3.67
CA SER A 160 1.35 1.95 -5.05
C SER A 160 1.03 3.44 -5.26
N LEU A 161 -0.04 3.96 -4.65
CA LEU A 161 -0.39 5.38 -4.70
C LEU A 161 0.64 6.26 -4.00
N VAL A 162 1.16 5.84 -2.84
CA VAL A 162 2.25 6.54 -2.14
C VAL A 162 3.48 6.63 -3.04
N LEU A 163 3.91 5.51 -3.62
CA LEU A 163 5.09 5.44 -4.49
C LEU A 163 4.93 6.33 -5.73
N GLN A 164 3.78 6.27 -6.42
CA GLN A 164 3.50 7.11 -7.59
C GLN A 164 3.51 8.60 -7.26
N ARG A 165 2.97 8.99 -6.10
CA ARG A 165 2.96 10.39 -5.65
C ARG A 165 4.39 10.89 -5.43
N ASN A 166 5.24 10.08 -4.81
CA ASN A 166 6.62 10.43 -4.51
C ASN A 166 7.47 10.54 -5.79
N ALA A 167 7.29 9.64 -6.76
CA ALA A 167 7.97 9.72 -8.05
C ALA A 167 7.66 11.03 -8.80
N ARG A 168 6.41 11.49 -8.75
CA ARG A 168 6.00 12.78 -9.38
C ARG A 168 6.58 14.00 -8.68
N SER A 169 6.89 13.90 -7.40
CA SER A 169 7.45 15.03 -6.63
C SER A 169 8.95 15.19 -6.82
N GLN A 170 9.63 14.21 -7.42
CA GLN A 170 11.08 14.21 -7.69
C GLN A 170 11.41 14.53 -9.15
N ALA A 171 10.41 14.54 -10.02
CA ALA A 171 10.52 14.90 -11.44
C ALA A 171 10.27 16.39 -11.67
#